data_13198c335b52acecb0126cf3ed6348a2
#
_entry.id   13198c335b52acecb0126cf3ed6348a2
#
_cell.length_a   1.000
_cell.length_b   1.000
_cell.length_c   1.000
_cell.angle_alpha   90.00
_cell.angle_beta   90.00
_cell.angle_gamma   90.00
#
_symmetry.space_group_name_H-M   'P 1'
#
loop_
_entity.id
_entity.type
_entity.pdbx_description
1 polymer ?
#
loop_
_entity_poly.entity_id
_entity_poly.type
_entity_poly.pdbx_seq_one_letter_code
_entity_poly.pdbx_strand_id
1 'polypeptide(L)'
;MTNTALINKFYTAFQQNNAEEMISCYHDEVEFSDPAFGELHGEKAINMWKMLCQNSTDLKIEFSDIVANGNKVSAQWQAWYTFGKTGRKVHNLINAKFEFKDEKIIKHTDTFNLRKWAGQAMGFKGYLFGWTFFFRKNLQLQTNYMLDKYIQSN
;
A
#
# COMPACT_ATOMS: atom_id res chain seq x y z
N MET A 1 19.73 9.14 -10.15
CA MET A 1 18.28 9.41 -10.08
C MET A 1 17.95 10.10 -8.77
N THR A 2 17.17 11.15 -8.82
CA THR A 2 16.73 11.83 -7.60
C THR A 2 15.71 10.99 -6.84
N ASN A 3 15.54 11.27 -5.55
CA ASN A 3 14.53 10.57 -4.74
C ASN A 3 13.11 10.82 -5.28
N THR A 4 12.81 12.04 -5.73
CA THR A 4 11.50 12.35 -6.33
C THR A 4 11.29 11.59 -7.64
N ALA A 5 12.33 11.44 -8.45
CA ALA A 5 12.24 10.65 -9.69
C ALA A 5 12.02 9.17 -9.40
N LEU A 6 12.62 8.65 -8.33
CA LEU A 6 12.43 7.26 -7.90
C LEU A 6 10.97 7.02 -7.47
N ILE A 7 10.37 7.96 -6.72
CA ILE A 7 8.95 7.86 -6.32
C ILE A 7 8.03 7.97 -7.54
N ASN A 8 8.35 8.85 -8.48
CA ASN A 8 7.60 8.95 -9.74
C ASN A 8 7.64 7.62 -10.49
N LYS A 9 8.82 6.99 -10.59
CA LYS A 9 8.99 5.67 -11.21
C LYS A 9 8.16 4.61 -10.51
N PHE A 10 8.18 4.59 -9.17
CA PHE A 10 7.42 3.63 -8.35
C PHE A 10 5.91 3.70 -8.65
N TYR A 11 5.32 4.90 -8.61
CA TYR A 11 3.88 5.05 -8.84
C TYR A 11 3.49 4.87 -10.31
N THR A 12 4.35 5.27 -11.24
CA THR A 12 4.11 5.02 -12.66
C THR A 12 4.05 3.51 -12.93
N ALA A 13 4.96 2.74 -12.33
CA ALA A 13 4.94 1.29 -12.40
C ALA A 13 3.66 0.70 -11.79
N PHE A 14 3.21 1.27 -10.68
CA PHE A 14 1.96 0.85 -10.04
C PHE A 14 0.74 1.10 -10.94
N GLN A 15 0.68 2.25 -11.59
CA GLN A 15 -0.37 2.55 -12.57
C GLN A 15 -0.42 1.54 -13.72
N GLN A 16 0.74 1.00 -14.08
CA GLN A 16 0.88 0.00 -15.14
C GLN A 16 0.73 -1.44 -14.64
N ASN A 17 0.42 -1.60 -13.37
CA ASN A 17 0.32 -2.91 -12.70
C ASN A 17 1.63 -3.73 -12.83
N ASN A 18 2.76 -3.04 -12.82
CA ASN A 18 4.09 -3.63 -13.01
C ASN A 18 4.80 -3.78 -11.66
N ALA A 19 4.54 -4.88 -10.97
CA ALA A 19 5.12 -5.15 -9.65
C ALA A 19 6.64 -5.24 -9.69
N GLU A 20 7.21 -5.82 -10.74
CA GLU A 20 8.67 -5.97 -10.85
C GLU A 20 9.37 -4.60 -10.89
N GLU A 21 8.82 -3.66 -11.63
CA GLU A 21 9.36 -2.29 -11.68
C GLU A 21 9.18 -1.57 -10.35
N MET A 22 8.05 -1.77 -9.66
CA MET A 22 7.82 -1.20 -8.33
C MET A 22 8.88 -1.68 -7.34
N ILE A 23 9.07 -3.00 -7.25
CA ILE A 23 10.01 -3.57 -6.28
C ILE A 23 11.46 -3.26 -6.63
N SER A 24 11.76 -2.95 -7.89
CA SER A 24 13.11 -2.48 -8.27
C SER A 24 13.48 -1.18 -7.57
N CYS A 25 12.49 -0.40 -7.11
CA CYS A 25 12.70 0.83 -6.35
C CYS A 25 12.95 0.60 -4.87
N TYR A 26 12.69 -0.60 -4.35
CA TYR A 26 12.81 -0.95 -2.94
C TYR A 26 14.18 -1.50 -2.59
N HIS A 27 14.67 -1.13 -1.42
CA HIS A 27 15.82 -1.78 -0.80
C HIS A 27 15.41 -3.16 -0.27
N ASP A 28 16.34 -4.12 -0.25
CA ASP A 28 16.06 -5.47 0.23
C ASP A 28 15.60 -5.52 1.68
N GLU A 29 16.05 -4.54 2.48
CA GLU A 29 15.69 -4.41 3.90
C GLU A 29 14.57 -3.39 4.13
N VAL A 30 13.72 -3.12 3.14
CA VAL A 30 12.68 -2.11 3.24
C VAL A 30 11.72 -2.39 4.40
N GLU A 31 11.28 -1.32 5.05
CA GLU A 31 10.18 -1.33 6.01
C GLU A 31 8.96 -0.64 5.38
N PHE A 32 7.87 -1.35 5.31
CA PHE A 32 6.59 -0.82 4.85
C PHE A 32 5.58 -0.89 6.00
N SER A 33 4.72 0.12 6.12
CA SER A 33 3.59 0.06 7.03
C SER A 33 2.38 0.80 6.48
N ASP A 34 1.20 0.26 6.76
CA ASP A 34 -0.07 0.92 6.53
C ASP A 34 -1.11 0.43 7.54
N PRO A 35 -2.31 1.07 7.58
CA PRO A 35 -3.36 0.64 8.52
C PRO A 35 -3.93 -0.76 8.27
N ALA A 36 -3.85 -1.26 7.04
CA ALA A 36 -4.46 -2.55 6.65
C ALA A 36 -3.53 -3.75 6.91
N PHE A 37 -2.24 -3.61 6.64
CA PHE A 37 -1.26 -4.68 6.81
C PHE A 37 -0.46 -4.58 8.10
N GLY A 38 -0.37 -3.37 8.69
CA GLY A 38 0.57 -3.11 9.76
C GLY A 38 1.98 -2.98 9.20
N GLU A 39 2.98 -3.40 9.96
CA GLU A 39 4.39 -3.28 9.61
C GLU A 39 4.87 -4.55 8.90
N LEU A 40 5.47 -4.38 7.73
CA LEU A 40 6.04 -5.44 6.92
C LEU A 40 7.51 -5.14 6.63
N HIS A 41 8.38 -6.15 6.69
CA HIS A 41 9.82 -6.00 6.49
C HIS A 41 10.30 -6.83 5.31
N GLY A 42 11.18 -6.23 4.49
CA GLY A 42 11.93 -6.91 3.45
C GLY A 42 11.04 -7.67 2.48
N GLU A 43 11.24 -8.96 2.39
CA GLU A 43 10.56 -9.83 1.46
C GLU A 43 9.03 -9.82 1.59
N LYS A 44 8.51 -9.65 2.82
CA LYS A 44 7.06 -9.54 3.03
C LYS A 44 6.48 -8.28 2.37
N ALA A 45 7.18 -7.14 2.49
CA ALA A 45 6.75 -5.90 1.83
C ALA A 45 6.79 -6.05 0.31
N ILE A 46 7.83 -6.65 -0.22
CA ILE A 46 7.97 -6.93 -1.65
C ILE A 46 6.84 -7.81 -2.15
N ASN A 47 6.57 -8.91 -1.45
CA ASN A 47 5.51 -9.84 -1.84
C ASN A 47 4.11 -9.26 -1.70
N MET A 48 3.92 -8.33 -0.76
CA MET A 48 2.64 -7.61 -0.63
C MET A 48 2.30 -6.86 -1.92
N TRP A 49 3.24 -6.13 -2.50
CA TRP A 49 3.01 -5.43 -3.77
C TRP A 49 2.78 -6.40 -4.93
N LYS A 50 3.54 -7.49 -4.98
CA LYS A 50 3.32 -8.54 -5.99
C LYS A 50 1.92 -9.12 -5.89
N MET A 51 1.47 -9.44 -4.68
CA MET A 51 0.13 -9.97 -4.43
C MET A 51 -0.96 -8.98 -4.85
N LEU A 52 -0.83 -7.71 -4.46
CA LEU A 52 -1.80 -6.69 -4.81
C LEU A 52 -1.90 -6.50 -6.32
N CYS A 53 -0.78 -6.44 -7.02
CA CYS A 53 -0.78 -6.32 -8.48
C CYS A 53 -1.38 -7.56 -9.15
N GLN A 54 -1.07 -8.76 -8.68
CA GLN A 54 -1.58 -10.00 -9.23
C GLN A 54 -3.09 -10.15 -9.04
N ASN A 55 -3.61 -9.74 -7.88
CA ASN A 55 -5.01 -9.91 -7.53
C ASN A 55 -5.90 -8.76 -8.02
N SER A 56 -5.32 -7.67 -8.51
CA SER A 56 -6.13 -6.54 -8.97
C SER A 56 -6.76 -6.82 -10.33
N THR A 57 -8.03 -6.44 -10.48
CA THR A 57 -8.78 -6.58 -11.73
C THR A 57 -9.18 -5.23 -12.30
N ASP A 58 -9.56 -4.29 -11.46
CA ASP A 58 -10.07 -2.97 -11.86
C ASP A 58 -9.37 -1.82 -11.13
N LEU A 59 -8.18 -2.06 -10.58
CA LEU A 59 -7.44 -1.05 -9.82
C LEU A 59 -7.00 0.10 -10.71
N LYS A 60 -7.38 1.32 -10.32
CA LYS A 60 -6.91 2.56 -10.94
C LYS A 60 -6.15 3.36 -9.89
N ILE A 61 -4.97 3.85 -10.25
CA ILE A 61 -4.09 4.63 -9.37
C ILE A 61 -3.86 6.01 -9.98
N GLU A 62 -3.96 7.05 -9.16
CA GLU A 62 -3.49 8.39 -9.46
C GLU A 62 -2.58 8.85 -8.33
N PHE A 63 -1.56 9.62 -8.63
CA PHE A 63 -0.63 10.15 -7.62
C PHE A 63 -0.27 11.58 -7.91
N SER A 64 0.11 12.33 -6.86
CA SER A 64 0.40 13.74 -6.93
C SER A 64 1.23 14.20 -5.72
N ASP A 65 1.60 15.48 -5.73
CA ASP A 65 2.21 16.16 -4.60
C ASP A 65 3.48 15.48 -4.08
N ILE A 66 4.35 15.08 -5.02
CA ILE A 66 5.66 14.51 -4.68
C ILE A 66 6.56 15.65 -4.24
N VAL A 67 6.89 15.70 -2.95
CA VAL A 67 7.67 16.78 -2.34
C VAL A 67 8.87 16.20 -1.59
N ALA A 68 10.06 16.65 -1.96
CA ALA A 68 11.29 16.28 -1.27
C ALA A 68 11.58 17.26 -0.12
N ASN A 69 12.04 16.71 1.00
CA ASN A 69 12.52 17.47 2.15
C ASN A 69 13.75 16.73 2.72
N GLY A 70 14.94 17.15 2.27
CA GLY A 70 16.18 16.43 2.58
C GLY A 70 16.18 15.02 2.00
N ASN A 71 16.45 14.01 2.83
CA ASN A 71 16.45 12.60 2.43
C ASN A 71 15.08 11.94 2.55
N LYS A 72 14.03 12.74 2.65
CA LYS A 72 12.65 12.25 2.75
C LYS A 72 11.83 12.78 1.60
N VAL A 73 10.84 11.98 1.17
CA VAL A 73 9.87 12.39 0.17
C VAL A 73 8.48 12.08 0.72
N SER A 74 7.55 13.00 0.52
CA SER A 74 6.13 12.75 0.73
C SER A 74 5.40 12.75 -0.60
N ALA A 75 4.28 12.04 -0.66
CA ALA A 75 3.42 12.00 -1.84
C ALA A 75 1.99 11.69 -1.41
N GLN A 76 1.05 11.94 -2.32
CA GLN A 76 -0.34 11.53 -2.17
C GLN A 76 -0.69 10.60 -3.32
N TRP A 77 -1.48 9.57 -3.03
CA TRP A 77 -2.01 8.72 -4.07
C TRP A 77 -3.45 8.30 -3.76
N GLN A 78 -4.16 7.94 -4.80
CA GLN A 78 -5.55 7.54 -4.72
C GLN A 78 -5.72 6.20 -5.43
N ALA A 79 -6.54 5.35 -4.85
CA ALA A 79 -6.85 4.05 -5.41
C ALA A 79 -8.36 3.90 -5.57
N TRP A 80 -8.81 3.50 -6.76
CA TRP A 80 -10.19 3.10 -7.04
C TRP A 80 -10.19 1.63 -7.38
N TYR A 81 -10.98 0.84 -6.69
CA TYR A 81 -11.07 -0.60 -6.93
C TYR A 81 -12.34 -1.19 -6.35
N THR A 82 -12.63 -2.42 -6.73
CA THR A 82 -13.71 -3.20 -6.13
C THR A 82 -13.14 -4.11 -5.05
N PHE A 83 -13.69 -4.02 -3.84
CA PHE A 83 -13.30 -4.89 -2.74
C PHE A 83 -13.86 -6.29 -2.97
N GLY A 84 -12.99 -7.28 -3.13
CA GLY A 84 -13.36 -8.62 -3.62
C GLY A 84 -14.36 -9.36 -2.74
N LYS A 85 -14.26 -9.21 -1.41
CA LYS A 85 -15.13 -9.93 -0.46
C LYS A 85 -16.58 -9.45 -0.49
N THR A 86 -16.83 -8.19 -0.80
CA THR A 86 -18.18 -7.60 -0.72
C THR A 86 -18.70 -7.11 -2.07
N GLY A 87 -17.83 -6.96 -3.07
CA GLY A 87 -18.17 -6.35 -4.34
C GLY A 87 -18.39 -4.84 -4.28
N ARG A 88 -18.09 -4.20 -3.16
CA ARG A 88 -18.29 -2.77 -2.98
C ARG A 88 -17.15 -1.97 -3.60
N LYS A 89 -17.50 -0.80 -4.13
CA LYS A 89 -16.51 0.13 -4.72
C LYS A 89 -15.81 0.92 -3.63
N VAL A 90 -14.48 1.00 -3.73
CA VAL A 90 -13.62 1.73 -2.80
C VAL A 90 -12.89 2.83 -3.55
N HIS A 91 -12.87 4.03 -2.97
CA HIS A 91 -12.00 5.14 -3.35
C HIS A 91 -11.21 5.53 -2.11
N ASN A 92 -9.93 5.17 -2.07
CA ASN A 92 -9.07 5.42 -0.93
C ASN A 92 -8.07 6.55 -1.24
N LEU A 93 -7.91 7.46 -0.28
CA LEU A 93 -6.96 8.58 -0.33
C LEU A 93 -5.83 8.28 0.64
N ILE A 94 -4.60 8.19 0.13
CA ILE A 94 -3.45 7.77 0.90
C ILE A 94 -2.38 8.85 0.90
N ASN A 95 -1.81 9.12 2.07
CA ASN A 95 -0.62 9.95 2.23
C ASN A 95 0.57 9.02 2.45
N ALA A 96 1.61 9.20 1.67
CA ALA A 96 2.80 8.36 1.69
C ALA A 96 4.02 9.16 2.14
N LYS A 97 4.89 8.52 2.91
CA LYS A 97 6.19 9.06 3.33
C LYS A 97 7.28 8.05 3.05
N PHE A 98 8.41 8.52 2.55
CA PHE A 98 9.52 7.68 2.13
C PHE A 98 10.84 8.16 2.70
N GLU A 99 11.69 7.19 3.05
CA GLU A 99 13.11 7.41 3.36
C GLU A 99 13.96 6.50 2.47
N PHE A 100 15.21 6.89 2.23
CA PHE A 100 16.04 6.27 1.20
C PHE A 100 17.40 5.84 1.76
N LYS A 101 17.92 4.74 1.23
CA LYS A 101 19.26 4.22 1.49
C LYS A 101 19.78 3.58 0.21
N ASP A 102 21.03 3.85 -0.15
CA ASP A 102 21.65 3.25 -1.35
C ASP A 102 20.82 3.45 -2.61
N GLU A 103 20.25 4.66 -2.78
CA GLU A 103 19.42 5.05 -3.93
C GLU A 103 18.15 4.21 -4.07
N LYS A 104 17.69 3.59 -2.98
CA LYS A 104 16.47 2.77 -2.93
C LYS A 104 15.58 3.23 -1.77
N ILE A 105 14.30 2.90 -1.85
CA ILE A 105 13.35 3.14 -0.77
C ILE A 105 13.65 2.15 0.35
N ILE A 106 14.06 2.66 1.53
CA ILE A 106 14.29 1.85 2.73
C ILE A 106 13.11 1.88 3.68
N LYS A 107 12.30 2.94 3.64
CA LYS A 107 11.11 3.06 4.48
C LYS A 107 9.98 3.68 3.69
N HIS A 108 8.80 3.07 3.76
CA HIS A 108 7.59 3.51 3.10
C HIS A 108 6.43 3.40 4.09
N THR A 109 5.83 4.53 4.45
CA THR A 109 4.70 4.58 5.38
C THR A 109 3.50 5.18 4.67
N ASP A 110 2.43 4.40 4.56
CA ASP A 110 1.15 4.85 4.05
C ASP A 110 0.19 5.10 5.19
N THR A 111 -0.56 6.20 5.12
CA THR A 111 -1.63 6.49 6.07
C THR A 111 -2.90 6.84 5.32
N PHE A 112 -4.02 6.34 5.80
CA PHE A 112 -5.34 6.66 5.30
C PHE A 112 -6.38 6.51 6.41
N ASN A 113 -7.57 7.06 6.19
CA ASN A 113 -8.67 6.95 7.14
C ASN A 113 -9.28 5.54 7.07
N LEU A 114 -8.90 4.69 8.02
CA LEU A 114 -9.33 3.29 8.05
C LEU A 114 -10.84 3.15 8.22
N ARG A 115 -11.48 4.03 9.01
CA ARG A 115 -12.93 4.03 9.21
C ARG A 115 -13.67 4.29 7.90
N LYS A 116 -13.20 5.29 7.15
CA LYS A 116 -13.77 5.63 5.84
C LYS A 116 -13.59 4.48 4.85
N TRP A 117 -12.37 3.91 4.81
CA TRP A 117 -12.09 2.74 3.98
C TRP A 117 -13.00 1.57 4.35
N ALA A 118 -13.12 1.26 5.64
CA ALA A 118 -13.96 0.15 6.12
C ALA A 118 -15.42 0.36 5.78
N GLY A 119 -15.92 1.60 5.86
CA GLY A 119 -17.27 1.94 5.47
C GLY A 119 -17.53 1.70 3.99
N GLN A 120 -16.59 2.05 3.12
CA GLN A 120 -16.70 1.81 1.68
C GLN A 120 -16.61 0.32 1.37
N ALA A 121 -15.63 -0.38 1.95
CA ALA A 121 -15.36 -1.78 1.63
C ALA A 121 -16.40 -2.74 2.22
N MET A 122 -16.87 -2.49 3.44
CA MET A 122 -17.70 -3.41 4.23
C MET A 122 -19.09 -2.87 4.56
N GLY A 123 -19.40 -1.61 4.20
CA GLY A 123 -20.68 -0.99 4.46
C GLY A 123 -20.81 -0.43 5.87
N PHE A 124 -22.05 -0.29 6.34
CA PHE A 124 -22.37 0.40 7.59
C PHE A 124 -21.63 -0.18 8.82
N LYS A 125 -21.51 -1.49 8.93
CA LYS A 125 -20.79 -2.15 10.03
C LYS A 125 -19.31 -1.74 10.03
N GLY A 126 -18.68 -1.69 8.86
CA GLY A 126 -17.31 -1.22 8.72
C GLY A 126 -17.15 0.22 9.18
N TYR A 127 -18.09 1.09 8.82
CA TYR A 127 -18.09 2.48 9.26
C TYR A 127 -18.23 2.60 10.78
N LEU A 128 -19.11 1.80 11.40
CA LEU A 128 -19.29 1.82 12.85
C LEU A 128 -18.06 1.33 13.63
N PHE A 129 -17.40 0.29 13.16
CA PHE A 129 -16.32 -0.37 13.92
C PHE A 129 -14.93 -0.10 13.39
N GLY A 130 -14.80 0.51 12.21
CA GLY A 130 -13.52 0.71 11.54
C GLY A 130 -12.52 1.61 12.27
N TRP A 131 -12.98 2.40 13.25
CA TRP A 131 -12.10 3.23 14.08
C TRP A 131 -11.53 2.49 15.29
N THR A 132 -12.04 1.29 15.60
CA THR A 132 -11.64 0.55 16.79
C THR A 132 -10.28 -0.15 16.59
N PHE A 133 -9.53 -0.25 17.69
CA PHE A 133 -8.28 -1.01 17.72
C PHE A 133 -8.52 -2.49 17.36
N PHE A 134 -9.62 -3.06 17.84
CA PHE A 134 -9.99 -4.44 17.58
C PHE A 134 -10.20 -4.71 16.09
N PHE A 135 -10.91 -3.81 15.39
CA PHE A 135 -11.10 -3.93 13.94
C PHE A 135 -9.77 -3.88 13.20
N ARG A 136 -8.91 -2.90 13.54
CA ARG A 136 -7.59 -2.75 12.93
C ARG A 136 -6.75 -4.00 13.11
N LYS A 137 -6.71 -4.53 14.32
CA LYS A 137 -5.94 -5.74 14.63
C LYS A 137 -6.44 -6.95 13.85
N ASN A 138 -7.75 -7.14 13.80
CA ASN A 138 -8.36 -8.23 13.02
C ASN A 138 -8.06 -8.10 11.53
N LEU A 139 -8.18 -6.91 10.97
CA LEU A 139 -7.87 -6.67 9.57
C LEU A 139 -6.42 -7.04 9.28
N GLN A 140 -5.49 -6.58 10.11
CA GLN A 140 -4.06 -6.88 9.94
C GLN A 140 -3.77 -8.39 10.03
N LEU A 141 -4.43 -9.11 10.92
CA LEU A 141 -4.31 -10.56 11.03
C LEU A 141 -4.78 -11.26 9.75
N GLN A 142 -5.92 -10.84 9.20
CA GLN A 142 -6.47 -11.40 7.97
C GLN A 142 -5.59 -11.11 6.75
N THR A 143 -5.13 -9.88 6.60
CA THR A 143 -4.28 -9.49 5.47
C THR A 143 -2.92 -10.19 5.53
N ASN A 144 -2.34 -10.31 6.70
CA ASN A 144 -1.07 -11.03 6.88
C ASN A 144 -1.24 -12.53 6.61
N TYR A 145 -2.36 -13.11 7.00
CA TYR A 145 -2.67 -14.50 6.69
C TYR A 145 -2.74 -14.72 5.16
N MET A 146 -3.42 -13.83 4.45
CA MET A 146 -3.49 -13.89 2.98
C MET A 146 -2.12 -13.74 2.35
N LEU A 147 -1.29 -12.83 2.88
CA LEU A 147 0.06 -12.60 2.39
C LEU A 147 0.95 -13.82 2.62
N ASP A 148 0.90 -14.43 3.80
CA ASP A 148 1.67 -15.64 4.11
C ASP A 148 1.27 -16.80 3.18
N LYS A 149 -0.01 -16.95 2.89
CA LYS A 149 -0.49 -17.94 1.90
C LYS A 149 0.06 -17.67 0.50
N TYR A 150 0.04 -16.41 0.09
CA TYR A 150 0.59 -16.01 -1.22
C TYR A 150 2.07 -16.37 -1.33
N ILE A 151 2.86 -16.06 -0.30
CA ILE A 151 4.29 -16.36 -0.26
C ILE A 151 4.55 -17.86 -0.35
N GLN A 152 3.78 -18.67 0.37
CA GLN A 152 3.91 -20.14 0.36
C GLN A 152 3.54 -20.76 -0.98
N SER A 153 2.67 -20.13 -1.75
CA SER A 153 2.19 -20.62 -3.05
C SER A 153 3.06 -20.18 -4.21
N ASN A 154 4.01 -19.29 -3.98
CA ASN A 154 4.87 -18.69 -5.02
C ASN A 154 6.38 -18.68 -4.57
#